data_fcb0da5aead5b136eb78d184ebe573c7
#
_entry.id   fcb0da5aead5b136eb78d184ebe573c7
#
_cell.length_a   1.000
_cell.length_b   1.000
_cell.length_c   1.000
_cell.angle_alpha   90.00
_cell.angle_beta   90.00
_cell.angle_gamma   90.00
#
_symmetry.space_group_name_H-M   'P 1'
#
loop_
_entity.id
_entity.type
_entity.pdbx_description
1 polymer ?
#
loop_
_entity_poly.entity_id
_entity_poly.type
_entity_poly.pdbx_seq_one_letter_code
_entity_poly.pdbx_strand_id
1 'polypeptide(L)'
;MHIVRLKISGFRGVSAADITLGRHAVLVGPNNSGKTTIIEALALLFGRDRLVRRLTEHDFHGSAPDEQARILCIATVTGFTPNDPQHHSSWFSPERGVEKWYAPNAKTLSAAPDAQHTDLAVQIGFAARFVLDELEAETIRFFVDDEATLGDPFAEDAHLRTIHTKILQELGFFLVPASRTWDKWISFSSELFRRVVATRGDMPAQAVRAERARLWTPPEGTRLEDQPGLSEIVGAANDELRALMASAPRLQLRLTSTDSDSVLESVVPHFAHGTGPTLPSQRQGTGLVSLQSLLLLMQFGKARAETGQSFVLAVEEPELHIQPSQQKRLVNRLNALCNQTLVTTHSPLVAAMFPAPDTLFIETRAGILSAKPLMDPVPAQPTNHQQHLLFAWRQKLVGALMHECVLIPEGVSDVAWLEALQTALELHQGWQDAGDGAPLLSTFVGVVPTIDAKIADTFALVSAVHARPCILVDGDNEGRGYFDAVKTSNPPPRAVVFWPQGWAMEHVVSWIAGADESAMLAALGTALGTPFANAQALTDHLLTQKSYAPTHESAAIILMGNAACRARAAQLLNALCAVLRDPLSANTPLFTRIAADSTADMHVFRFVPA
;
A
#
# COMPACT_ATOMS: atom_id res chain seq x y z
N MET A 1 12.29 -12.12 16.93
CA MET A 1 10.86 -12.49 16.78
C MET A 1 10.29 -11.78 15.57
N HIS A 2 9.28 -12.35 14.91
CA HIS A 2 8.53 -11.78 13.78
C HIS A 2 7.14 -12.42 13.70
N ILE A 3 6.23 -11.78 12.95
CA ILE A 3 4.83 -12.19 12.80
C ILE A 3 4.72 -13.00 11.50
N VAL A 4 4.21 -14.23 11.57
CA VAL A 4 4.10 -15.12 10.39
C VAL A 4 2.68 -15.28 9.87
N ARG A 5 1.66 -15.01 10.69
CA ARG A 5 0.25 -15.14 10.32
C ARG A 5 -0.58 -14.09 11.01
N LEU A 6 -1.57 -13.56 10.33
CA LEU A 6 -2.57 -12.64 10.86
C LEU A 6 -3.96 -13.09 10.40
N LYS A 7 -4.86 -13.30 11.36
CA LYS A 7 -6.29 -13.44 11.11
C LYS A 7 -7.02 -12.19 11.53
N ILE A 8 -8.00 -11.77 10.75
CA ILE A 8 -8.85 -10.61 11.03
C ILE A 8 -10.31 -11.06 10.88
N SER A 9 -11.14 -10.68 11.81
CA SER A 9 -12.59 -10.88 11.75
C SER A 9 -13.30 -9.62 12.23
N GLY A 10 -14.31 -9.17 11.49
CA GLY A 10 -15.21 -8.10 11.88
C GLY A 10 -14.60 -6.70 11.92
N PHE A 11 -13.47 -6.43 11.23
CA PHE A 11 -12.77 -5.15 11.29
C PHE A 11 -12.94 -4.35 9.99
N ARG A 12 -13.61 -3.20 10.07
CA ARG A 12 -13.91 -2.29 8.95
C ARG A 12 -14.56 -3.00 7.76
N GLY A 13 -14.01 -2.86 6.55
CA GLY A 13 -14.49 -3.55 5.36
C GLY A 13 -14.21 -5.07 5.33
N VAL A 14 -13.57 -5.63 6.38
CA VAL A 14 -13.14 -7.02 6.41
C VAL A 14 -14.00 -7.82 7.38
N SER A 15 -14.80 -8.76 6.85
CA SER A 15 -15.52 -9.74 7.64
C SER A 15 -14.61 -10.90 8.08
N ALA A 16 -13.70 -11.34 7.18
CA ALA A 16 -12.74 -12.40 7.45
C ALA A 16 -11.46 -12.24 6.62
N ALA A 17 -10.31 -12.56 7.24
CA ALA A 17 -9.02 -12.70 6.57
C ALA A 17 -8.15 -13.73 7.28
N ASP A 18 -7.30 -14.41 6.52
CA ASP A 18 -6.23 -15.28 7.02
C ASP A 18 -5.00 -15.09 6.14
N ILE A 19 -3.99 -14.42 6.68
CA ILE A 19 -2.87 -13.88 5.91
C ILE A 19 -1.57 -14.45 6.44
N THR A 20 -0.76 -15.03 5.56
CA THR A 20 0.63 -15.39 5.85
C THR A 20 1.54 -14.22 5.52
N LEU A 21 2.45 -13.88 6.42
CA LEU A 21 3.38 -12.76 6.29
C LEU A 21 4.82 -13.27 6.25
N GLY A 22 5.59 -12.78 5.29
CA GLY A 22 7.03 -13.00 5.22
C GLY A 22 7.82 -12.07 6.16
N ARG A 23 9.14 -12.27 6.20
CA ARG A 23 10.01 -11.37 6.99
C ARG A 23 10.04 -9.95 6.46
N HIS A 24 10.07 -9.78 5.15
CA HIS A 24 10.08 -8.48 4.49
C HIS A 24 9.05 -8.50 3.39
N ALA A 25 7.82 -8.10 3.68
CA ALA A 25 6.71 -8.18 2.75
C ALA A 25 6.21 -6.80 2.32
N VAL A 26 5.81 -6.71 1.05
CA VAL A 26 5.10 -5.55 0.51
C VAL A 26 3.65 -5.91 0.18
N LEU A 27 2.73 -5.10 0.65
CA LEU A 27 1.31 -5.23 0.42
C LEU A 27 0.92 -4.30 -0.72
N VAL A 28 0.45 -4.86 -1.82
CA VAL A 28 0.07 -4.14 -3.03
C VAL A 28 -1.37 -4.49 -3.44
N GLY A 29 -2.00 -3.63 -4.21
CA GLY A 29 -3.35 -3.83 -4.70
C GLY A 29 -4.06 -2.52 -4.96
N PRO A 30 -5.28 -2.55 -5.50
CA PRO A 30 -6.09 -1.36 -5.77
C PRO A 30 -6.34 -0.52 -4.50
N ASN A 31 -6.82 0.71 -4.70
CA ASN A 31 -7.34 1.50 -3.58
C ASN A 31 -8.48 0.75 -2.90
N ASN A 32 -8.59 0.91 -1.58
CA ASN A 32 -9.61 0.24 -0.77
C ASN A 32 -9.55 -1.31 -0.77
N SER A 33 -8.41 -1.91 -1.12
CA SER A 33 -8.22 -3.37 -1.10
C SER A 33 -7.99 -3.95 0.30
N GLY A 34 -7.80 -3.13 1.34
CA GLY A 34 -7.59 -3.57 2.72
C GLY A 34 -6.14 -3.51 3.20
N LYS A 35 -5.19 -2.94 2.44
CA LYS A 35 -3.77 -2.82 2.84
C LYS A 35 -3.60 -2.11 4.19
N THR A 36 -4.22 -0.95 4.36
CA THR A 36 -4.20 -0.19 5.62
C THR A 36 -4.90 -0.96 6.75
N THR A 37 -5.98 -1.70 6.44
CA THR A 37 -6.69 -2.53 7.44
C THR A 37 -5.77 -3.61 8.03
N ILE A 38 -4.91 -4.24 7.24
CA ILE A 38 -3.90 -5.21 7.70
C ILE A 38 -2.92 -4.54 8.68
N ILE A 39 -2.36 -3.40 8.28
CA ILE A 39 -1.39 -2.67 9.10
C ILE A 39 -2.01 -2.19 10.42
N GLU A 40 -3.24 -1.68 10.37
CA GLU A 40 -3.94 -1.21 11.57
C GLU A 40 -4.38 -2.37 12.47
N ALA A 41 -4.77 -3.52 11.93
CA ALA A 41 -5.02 -4.72 12.73
C ALA A 41 -3.76 -5.17 13.51
N LEU A 42 -2.58 -5.10 12.89
CA LEU A 42 -1.31 -5.31 13.57
C LEU A 42 -1.04 -4.24 14.63
N ALA A 43 -1.41 -2.99 14.37
CA ALA A 43 -1.30 -1.91 15.35
C ALA A 43 -2.24 -2.10 16.55
N LEU A 44 -3.45 -2.64 16.34
CA LEU A 44 -4.36 -3.02 17.43
C LEU A 44 -3.76 -4.12 18.32
N LEU A 45 -3.14 -5.13 17.71
CA LEU A 45 -2.50 -6.24 18.42
C LEU A 45 -1.25 -5.79 19.20
N PHE A 46 -0.33 -5.09 18.54
CA PHE A 46 1.03 -4.86 19.02
C PHE A 46 1.35 -3.40 19.32
N GLY A 47 0.51 -2.47 18.85
CA GLY A 47 0.66 -1.05 19.12
C GLY A 47 0.38 -0.71 20.58
N ARG A 48 0.95 0.41 21.05
CA ARG A 48 0.57 0.97 22.33
C ARG A 48 -0.73 1.74 22.22
N ASP A 49 -1.43 1.87 23.33
CA ASP A 49 -2.73 2.56 23.40
C ASP A 49 -2.71 4.00 22.84
N ARG A 50 -1.54 4.66 22.90
CA ARG A 50 -1.35 6.00 22.29
C ARG A 50 -1.19 5.99 20.77
N LEU A 51 -0.79 4.86 20.17
CA LEU A 51 -0.65 4.71 18.71
C LEU A 51 -1.92 4.16 18.08
N VAL A 52 -2.76 3.48 18.89
CA VAL A 52 -4.04 2.94 18.47
C VAL A 52 -5.09 4.04 18.62
N ARG A 53 -5.72 4.42 17.53
CA ARG A 53 -6.90 5.28 17.53
C ARG A 53 -7.96 4.67 18.44
N ARG A 54 -8.70 5.50 19.19
CA ARG A 54 -9.90 5.05 19.87
C ARG A 54 -10.86 4.48 18.81
N LEU A 55 -11.26 3.22 18.98
CA LEU A 55 -12.19 2.57 18.08
C LEU A 55 -13.56 3.23 18.18
N THR A 56 -14.21 3.34 17.04
CA THR A 56 -15.57 3.84 16.89
C THR A 56 -16.44 2.79 16.22
N GLU A 57 -17.73 3.04 16.08
CA GLU A 57 -18.68 2.18 15.37
C GLU A 57 -18.21 1.87 13.92
N HIS A 58 -17.53 2.84 13.29
CA HIS A 58 -17.02 2.71 11.92
C HIS A 58 -15.86 1.71 11.77
N ASP A 59 -15.24 1.31 12.86
CA ASP A 59 -14.18 0.30 12.84
C ASP A 59 -14.75 -1.13 12.87
N PHE A 60 -16.02 -1.30 13.21
CA PHE A 60 -16.72 -2.59 13.13
C PHE A 60 -17.25 -2.86 11.72
N HIS A 61 -17.26 -4.14 11.33
CA HIS A 61 -17.76 -4.51 9.99
C HIS A 61 -19.22 -4.12 9.83
N GLY A 62 -19.54 -3.42 8.74
CA GLY A 62 -20.87 -2.86 8.49
C GLY A 62 -21.16 -1.52 9.15
N SER A 63 -20.25 -0.96 9.96
CA SER A 63 -20.32 0.37 10.58
C SER A 63 -21.56 0.64 11.46
N ALA A 64 -22.25 -0.42 11.88
CA ALA A 64 -23.42 -0.39 12.78
C ALA A 64 -23.37 -1.63 13.69
N PRO A 65 -22.45 -1.66 14.68
CA PRO A 65 -22.29 -2.83 15.53
C PRO A 65 -23.52 -3.04 16.42
N ASP A 66 -23.96 -4.27 16.50
CA ASP A 66 -24.91 -4.76 17.50
C ASP A 66 -24.18 -5.35 18.72
N GLU A 67 -24.94 -5.88 19.69
CA GLU A 67 -24.36 -6.49 20.90
C GLU A 67 -23.48 -7.72 20.61
N GLN A 68 -23.65 -8.37 19.46
CA GLN A 68 -22.88 -9.55 19.06
C GLN A 68 -21.70 -9.20 18.16
N ALA A 69 -21.62 -7.99 17.65
CA ALA A 69 -20.53 -7.56 16.78
C ALA A 69 -19.19 -7.60 17.53
N ARG A 70 -18.23 -8.27 16.95
CA ARG A 70 -16.86 -8.39 17.50
C ARG A 70 -15.84 -8.08 16.44
N ILE A 71 -14.82 -7.32 16.84
CA ILE A 71 -13.54 -7.31 16.14
C ILE A 71 -12.68 -8.36 16.81
N LEU A 72 -12.12 -9.29 16.04
CA LEU A 72 -11.16 -10.27 16.52
C LEU A 72 -9.97 -10.32 15.57
N CYS A 73 -8.78 -10.02 16.09
CA CYS A 73 -7.53 -10.15 15.37
C CYS A 73 -6.63 -11.15 16.11
N ILE A 74 -6.06 -12.12 15.39
CA ILE A 74 -5.15 -13.13 15.98
C ILE A 74 -3.85 -13.11 15.15
N ALA A 75 -2.71 -12.93 15.82
CA ALA A 75 -1.40 -13.02 15.19
C ALA A 75 -0.58 -14.17 15.76
N THR A 76 0.15 -14.85 14.88
CA THR A 76 1.17 -15.84 15.26
C THR A 76 2.54 -15.21 15.21
N VAL A 77 3.25 -15.26 16.32
CA VAL A 77 4.62 -14.75 16.50
C VAL A 77 5.57 -15.92 16.65
N THR A 78 6.69 -15.89 15.93
CA THR A 78 7.77 -16.89 15.97
C THR A 78 9.15 -16.23 15.93
N GLY A 79 10.22 -17.04 15.80
CA GLY A 79 11.59 -16.55 15.75
C GLY A 79 12.15 -16.18 17.12
N PHE A 80 11.77 -16.92 18.12
CA PHE A 80 12.37 -16.84 19.46
C PHE A 80 13.81 -17.38 19.43
N THR A 81 14.73 -16.69 20.10
CA THR A 81 16.13 -17.11 20.17
C THR A 81 16.61 -16.98 21.62
N PRO A 82 17.00 -18.08 22.29
CA PRO A 82 16.97 -19.48 21.83
C PRO A 82 15.56 -20.00 21.50
N ASN A 83 15.46 -21.03 20.67
CA ASN A 83 14.19 -21.65 20.26
C ASN A 83 13.70 -22.66 21.34
N ASP A 84 13.56 -22.16 22.56
CA ASP A 84 13.20 -22.93 23.75
C ASP A 84 12.31 -22.07 24.65
N PRO A 85 11.09 -22.50 25.00
CA PRO A 85 10.15 -21.74 25.80
C PRO A 85 10.69 -21.39 27.19
N GLN A 86 11.58 -22.22 27.77
CA GLN A 86 12.15 -21.98 29.10
C GLN A 86 13.01 -20.70 29.16
N HIS A 87 13.59 -20.28 28.04
CA HIS A 87 14.36 -19.04 27.92
C HIS A 87 13.49 -17.79 27.73
N HIS A 88 12.18 -17.96 27.55
CA HIS A 88 11.25 -16.88 27.27
C HIS A 88 10.07 -16.88 28.25
N SER A 89 10.35 -16.93 29.55
CA SER A 89 9.33 -16.97 30.61
C SER A 89 8.37 -15.78 30.61
N SER A 90 8.74 -14.64 30.01
CA SER A 90 7.86 -13.50 29.77
C SER A 90 6.72 -13.83 28.79
N TRP A 91 6.94 -14.77 27.87
CA TRP A 91 5.98 -15.22 26.86
C TRP A 91 5.30 -16.53 27.22
N PHE A 92 6.05 -17.45 27.80
CA PHE A 92 5.62 -18.82 28.09
C PHE A 92 5.70 -19.10 29.59
N SER A 93 4.56 -19.24 30.22
CA SER A 93 4.39 -19.66 31.62
C SER A 93 2.95 -20.15 31.81
N PRO A 94 2.61 -20.81 32.90
CA PRO A 94 1.25 -21.30 33.16
C PRO A 94 0.15 -20.24 33.06
N GLU A 95 0.47 -18.97 33.32
CA GLU A 95 -0.46 -17.84 33.25
C GLU A 95 -0.30 -16.99 31.97
N ARG A 96 0.43 -17.47 30.97
CA ARG A 96 0.75 -16.74 29.75
C ARG A 96 0.46 -17.57 28.51
N GLY A 97 1.22 -17.37 27.44
CA GLY A 97 1.03 -18.06 26.17
C GLY A 97 1.33 -19.54 26.25
N VAL A 98 0.52 -20.35 25.58
CA VAL A 98 0.80 -21.76 25.33
C VAL A 98 1.83 -21.85 24.21
N GLU A 99 2.83 -22.70 24.43
CA GLU A 99 3.83 -23.01 23.39
C GLU A 99 3.18 -23.71 22.21
N LYS A 100 3.54 -23.27 21.02
CA LYS A 100 3.16 -23.87 19.74
C LYS A 100 4.39 -23.95 18.87
N TRP A 101 4.27 -24.74 17.82
CA TRP A 101 5.38 -24.98 16.89
C TRP A 101 4.94 -24.70 15.48
N TYR A 102 5.65 -23.83 14.80
CA TYR A 102 5.34 -23.39 13.45
C TYR A 102 6.18 -24.15 12.42
N ALA A 103 5.55 -24.58 11.33
CA ALA A 103 6.20 -25.16 10.17
C ALA A 103 6.41 -24.10 9.10
N PRO A 104 7.64 -23.59 8.87
CA PRO A 104 7.88 -22.51 7.91
C PRO A 104 7.47 -22.84 6.47
N ASN A 105 7.66 -24.09 6.05
CA ASN A 105 7.33 -24.54 4.68
C ASN A 105 5.83 -24.82 4.50
N ALA A 106 5.21 -25.50 5.46
CA ALA A 106 3.78 -25.84 5.40
C ALA A 106 2.87 -24.67 5.87
N LYS A 107 3.45 -23.66 6.55
CA LYS A 107 2.73 -22.50 7.11
C LYS A 107 1.61 -22.89 8.09
N THR A 108 1.85 -23.97 8.84
CA THR A 108 0.90 -24.56 9.81
C THR A 108 1.45 -24.52 11.24
N LEU A 109 0.55 -24.69 12.22
CA LEU A 109 0.89 -24.76 13.64
C LEU A 109 0.60 -26.15 14.19
N SER A 110 1.43 -26.59 15.13
CA SER A 110 1.24 -27.80 15.92
C SER A 110 1.37 -27.49 17.43
N ALA A 111 0.70 -28.26 18.28
CA ALA A 111 0.87 -28.18 19.72
C ALA A 111 2.19 -28.77 20.22
N ALA A 112 2.85 -29.62 19.42
CA ALA A 112 4.13 -30.23 19.76
C ALA A 112 5.10 -30.12 18.60
N PRO A 113 6.42 -30.08 18.86
CA PRO A 113 7.43 -30.07 17.81
C PRO A 113 7.48 -31.41 17.07
N ASP A 114 7.72 -31.34 15.76
CA ASP A 114 7.97 -32.48 14.91
C ASP A 114 8.98 -32.13 13.80
N ALA A 115 9.19 -33.03 12.82
CA ALA A 115 10.16 -32.81 11.74
C ALA A 115 9.84 -31.57 10.85
N GLN A 116 8.61 -31.10 10.80
CA GLN A 116 8.18 -29.93 10.02
C GLN A 116 7.92 -28.70 10.91
N HIS A 117 7.34 -28.91 12.09
CA HIS A 117 7.00 -27.88 13.06
C HIS A 117 8.19 -27.64 14.00
N THR A 118 9.15 -26.86 13.56
CA THR A 118 10.44 -26.68 14.23
C THR A 118 10.56 -25.38 15.01
N ASP A 119 9.78 -24.35 14.65
CA ASP A 119 9.97 -23.01 15.17
C ASP A 119 8.98 -22.73 16.31
N LEU A 120 9.51 -22.41 17.49
CA LEU A 120 8.69 -22.00 18.64
C LEU A 120 7.82 -20.81 18.27
N ALA A 121 6.55 -20.89 18.61
CA ALA A 121 5.55 -19.89 18.29
C ALA A 121 4.57 -19.66 19.43
N VAL A 122 3.94 -18.48 19.41
CA VAL A 122 2.84 -18.11 20.32
C VAL A 122 1.77 -17.38 19.53
N GLN A 123 0.52 -17.49 19.95
CA GLN A 123 -0.58 -16.73 19.37
C GLN A 123 -1.09 -15.66 20.32
N ILE A 124 -1.31 -14.47 19.76
CA ILE A 124 -1.81 -13.28 20.45
C ILE A 124 -3.11 -12.87 19.80
N GLY A 125 -4.13 -12.63 20.64
CA GLY A 125 -5.43 -12.11 20.26
C GLY A 125 -5.63 -10.65 20.69
N PHE A 126 -6.36 -9.92 19.89
CA PHE A 126 -7.00 -8.65 20.21
C PHE A 126 -8.48 -8.80 19.90
N ALA A 127 -9.33 -8.43 20.86
CA ALA A 127 -10.77 -8.37 20.64
C ALA A 127 -11.32 -7.01 21.04
N ALA A 128 -12.39 -6.58 20.34
CA ALA A 128 -13.18 -5.42 20.72
C ALA A 128 -14.67 -5.71 20.57
N ARG A 129 -15.48 -5.17 21.49
CA ARG A 129 -16.94 -5.04 21.38
C ARG A 129 -17.34 -3.58 21.52
N PHE A 130 -18.46 -3.20 20.94
CA PHE A 130 -19.01 -1.87 21.12
C PHE A 130 -20.10 -1.92 22.19
N VAL A 131 -19.96 -1.10 23.24
CA VAL A 131 -20.94 -1.00 24.33
C VAL A 131 -21.90 0.13 23.98
N LEU A 132 -23.11 -0.24 23.55
CA LEU A 132 -24.10 0.72 23.03
C LEU A 132 -24.53 1.77 24.06
N ASP A 133 -24.67 1.37 25.33
CA ASP A 133 -25.09 2.28 26.41
C ASP A 133 -24.02 3.32 26.77
N GLU A 134 -22.75 2.99 26.58
CA GLU A 134 -21.59 3.85 26.87
C GLU A 134 -21.07 4.59 25.64
N LEU A 135 -21.51 4.18 24.44
CA LEU A 135 -21.00 4.65 23.14
C LEU A 135 -19.47 4.54 23.02
N GLU A 136 -18.92 3.49 23.60
CA GLU A 136 -17.46 3.24 23.63
C GLU A 136 -17.14 1.80 23.23
N ALA A 137 -15.94 1.62 22.66
CA ALA A 137 -15.41 0.30 22.38
C ALA A 137 -14.62 -0.22 23.57
N GLU A 138 -15.02 -1.37 24.09
CA GLU A 138 -14.24 -2.14 25.06
C GLU A 138 -13.25 -3.04 24.32
N THR A 139 -12.00 -3.10 24.79
CA THR A 139 -10.93 -3.85 24.12
C THR A 139 -10.13 -4.70 25.08
N ILE A 140 -9.69 -5.87 24.60
CA ILE A 140 -8.83 -6.78 25.37
C ILE A 140 -7.74 -7.37 24.49
N ARG A 141 -6.53 -7.54 25.05
CA ARG A 141 -5.43 -8.31 24.45
C ARG A 141 -5.11 -9.52 25.29
N PHE A 142 -4.99 -10.67 24.67
CA PHE A 142 -4.86 -11.94 25.37
C PHE A 142 -4.01 -12.95 24.58
N PHE A 143 -3.51 -13.96 25.27
CA PHE A 143 -2.91 -15.13 24.64
C PHE A 143 -4.01 -16.08 24.15
N VAL A 144 -3.82 -16.64 22.96
CA VAL A 144 -4.75 -17.60 22.36
C VAL A 144 -4.19 -19.00 22.54
N ASP A 145 -4.91 -19.80 23.33
CA ASP A 145 -4.52 -21.19 23.61
C ASP A 145 -4.83 -22.09 22.42
N ASP A 146 -6.04 -21.99 21.88
CA ASP A 146 -6.47 -22.71 20.68
C ASP A 146 -7.50 -21.87 19.91
N GLU A 147 -7.24 -21.63 18.64
CA GLU A 147 -8.16 -20.88 17.77
C GLU A 147 -9.49 -21.60 17.56
N ALA A 148 -9.48 -22.95 17.52
CA ALA A 148 -10.66 -23.73 17.22
C ALA A 148 -11.68 -23.76 18.37
N THR A 149 -11.20 -23.58 19.59
CA THR A 149 -12.02 -23.58 20.80
C THR A 149 -12.25 -22.21 21.41
N LEU A 150 -11.70 -21.16 20.78
CA LEU A 150 -11.85 -19.79 21.24
C LEU A 150 -13.31 -19.34 21.13
N GLY A 151 -13.97 -19.16 22.29
CA GLY A 151 -15.31 -18.59 22.41
C GLY A 151 -15.31 -17.05 22.30
N ASP A 152 -16.44 -16.42 22.68
CA ASP A 152 -16.50 -14.95 22.77
C ASP A 152 -15.55 -14.46 23.88
N PRO A 153 -14.57 -13.62 23.56
CA PRO A 153 -13.63 -13.06 24.54
C PRO A 153 -14.28 -12.20 25.65
N PHE A 154 -15.52 -11.78 25.45
CA PHE A 154 -16.26 -10.96 26.40
C PHE A 154 -17.37 -11.73 27.13
N ALA A 155 -17.41 -13.06 27.01
CA ALA A 155 -18.34 -13.89 27.77
C ALA A 155 -17.97 -13.89 29.28
N GLU A 156 -18.96 -14.02 30.16
CA GLU A 156 -18.74 -14.02 31.61
C GLU A 156 -17.83 -15.15 32.09
N ASP A 157 -17.83 -16.27 31.37
CA ASP A 157 -17.01 -17.45 31.63
C ASP A 157 -15.70 -17.50 30.84
N ALA A 158 -15.34 -16.42 30.13
CA ALA A 158 -14.12 -16.36 29.37
C ALA A 158 -12.89 -16.24 30.27
N HIS A 159 -12.13 -17.31 30.39
CA HIS A 159 -10.86 -17.34 31.13
C HIS A 159 -9.68 -16.99 30.22
N LEU A 160 -9.52 -15.70 29.94
CA LEU A 160 -8.45 -15.22 29.05
C LEU A 160 -7.20 -14.80 29.83
N ARG A 161 -6.04 -15.21 29.35
CA ARG A 161 -4.74 -14.77 29.86
C ARG A 161 -4.37 -13.45 29.20
N THR A 162 -4.51 -12.35 29.93
CA THR A 162 -4.25 -11.01 29.42
C THR A 162 -2.76 -10.73 29.17
N ILE A 163 -2.47 -9.90 28.19
CA ILE A 163 -1.10 -9.55 27.82
C ILE A 163 -0.72 -8.20 28.39
N HIS A 164 0.36 -8.18 29.18
CA HIS A 164 0.95 -6.92 29.65
C HIS A 164 1.71 -6.20 28.54
N THR A 165 1.58 -4.87 28.48
CA THR A 165 2.24 -4.01 27.50
C THR A 165 3.76 -4.22 27.42
N LYS A 166 4.42 -4.60 28.52
CA LYS A 166 5.87 -4.90 28.55
C LYS A 166 6.25 -6.06 27.61
N ILE A 167 5.42 -7.07 27.46
CA ILE A 167 5.66 -8.22 26.57
C ILE A 167 5.64 -7.74 25.10
N LEU A 168 4.66 -6.92 24.76
CA LEU A 168 4.56 -6.36 23.41
C LEU A 168 5.76 -5.48 23.05
N GLN A 169 6.39 -4.87 24.06
CA GLN A 169 7.61 -4.09 23.85
C GLN A 169 8.81 -4.93 23.43
N GLU A 170 8.86 -6.20 23.82
CA GLU A 170 9.95 -7.12 23.41
C GLU A 170 9.91 -7.40 21.91
N LEU A 171 8.72 -7.56 21.30
CA LEU A 171 8.55 -7.66 19.85
C LEU A 171 8.95 -6.38 19.13
N GLY A 172 8.69 -5.21 19.74
CA GLY A 172 9.09 -3.91 19.21
C GLY A 172 8.40 -3.57 17.89
N PHE A 173 7.08 -3.65 17.86
CA PHE A 173 6.29 -3.21 16.71
C PHE A 173 6.20 -1.70 16.64
N PHE A 174 6.44 -1.15 15.44
CA PHE A 174 6.32 0.27 15.12
C PHE A 174 5.56 0.47 13.82
N LEU A 175 4.62 1.42 13.84
CA LEU A 175 3.87 1.84 12.66
C LEU A 175 4.32 3.24 12.23
N VAL A 176 4.66 3.38 10.95
CA VAL A 176 4.87 4.65 10.26
C VAL A 176 3.70 4.86 9.33
N PRO A 177 2.71 5.70 9.68
CA PRO A 177 1.53 5.92 8.86
C PRO A 177 1.84 6.78 7.63
N ALA A 178 0.98 6.72 6.60
CA ALA A 178 1.08 7.56 5.42
C ALA A 178 0.87 9.05 5.74
N SER A 179 -0.01 9.38 6.69
CA SER A 179 -0.23 10.75 7.18
C SER A 179 0.91 11.20 8.08
N ARG A 180 1.94 11.76 7.48
CA ARG A 180 3.22 12.05 8.14
C ARG A 180 3.25 13.48 8.69
N THR A 181 2.91 13.66 9.94
CA THR A 181 3.25 14.88 10.70
C THR A 181 4.66 14.72 11.28
N TRP A 182 5.64 14.71 10.40
CA TRP A 182 7.04 14.38 10.71
C TRP A 182 7.71 15.31 11.73
N ASP A 183 7.28 16.54 11.81
CA ASP A 183 7.72 17.52 12.80
C ASP A 183 7.47 17.05 14.24
N LYS A 184 6.43 16.25 14.45
CA LYS A 184 6.13 15.63 15.75
C LYS A 184 6.96 14.40 16.07
N TRP A 185 7.58 13.76 15.07
CA TRP A 185 8.34 12.51 15.27
C TRP A 185 9.75 12.74 15.80
N ILE A 186 10.36 13.89 15.48
CA ILE A 186 11.70 14.30 15.92
C ILE A 186 11.58 15.30 17.07
N SER A 187 10.65 15.08 17.96
CA SER A 187 10.38 15.93 19.11
C SER A 187 10.22 15.06 20.35
N PHE A 188 10.51 15.59 21.52
CA PHE A 188 10.25 14.91 22.79
C PHE A 188 8.76 14.76 23.11
N SER A 189 7.84 15.38 22.36
CA SER A 189 6.43 15.04 22.37
C SER A 189 6.17 13.65 21.76
N SER A 190 7.09 13.14 20.92
CA SER A 190 7.04 11.79 20.36
C SER A 190 7.58 10.76 21.34
N GLU A 191 6.78 9.76 21.66
CA GLU A 191 7.22 8.61 22.45
C GLU A 191 8.37 7.85 21.76
N LEU A 192 8.35 7.76 20.43
CA LEU A 192 9.40 7.14 19.65
C LEU A 192 10.75 7.84 19.89
N PHE A 193 10.78 9.17 19.75
CA PHE A 193 12.01 9.94 19.95
C PHE A 193 12.54 9.80 21.36
N ARG A 194 11.67 9.89 22.38
CA ARG A 194 12.05 9.65 23.79
C ARG A 194 12.68 8.26 23.99
N ARG A 195 12.15 7.23 23.33
CA ARG A 195 12.72 5.87 23.38
C ARG A 195 14.06 5.75 22.69
N VAL A 196 14.22 6.37 21.51
CA VAL A 196 15.51 6.40 20.81
C VAL A 196 16.59 7.02 21.70
N VAL A 197 16.27 8.14 22.33
CA VAL A 197 17.18 8.82 23.26
C VAL A 197 17.50 7.94 24.47
N ALA A 198 16.48 7.35 25.11
CA ALA A 198 16.65 6.48 26.29
C ALA A 198 17.43 5.19 26.01
N THR A 199 17.41 4.67 24.76
CA THR A 199 18.22 3.47 24.41
C THR A 199 19.70 3.79 24.16
N ARG A 200 20.04 5.05 23.90
CA ARG A 200 21.40 5.48 23.59
C ARG A 200 22.09 6.22 24.73
N GLY A 201 21.38 6.54 25.77
CA GLY A 201 21.89 7.27 26.92
C GLY A 201 20.80 7.82 27.82
N ASP A 202 21.19 8.65 28.78
CA ASP A 202 20.24 9.31 29.66
C ASP A 202 19.52 10.46 28.97
N MET A 203 18.31 10.78 29.45
CA MET A 203 17.59 12.00 29.05
C MET A 203 18.48 13.24 29.26
N PRO A 204 18.36 14.30 28.44
CA PRO A 204 19.25 15.48 28.49
C PRO A 204 18.97 16.35 29.71
N ALA A 205 19.06 15.76 30.91
CA ALA A 205 18.66 16.38 32.17
C ALA A 205 19.45 17.67 32.49
N GLN A 206 20.72 17.73 32.12
CA GLN A 206 21.52 18.93 32.35
C GLN A 206 21.07 20.11 31.49
N ALA A 207 20.81 19.85 30.17
CA ALA A 207 20.29 20.88 29.26
C ALA A 207 18.92 21.37 29.70
N VAL A 208 18.03 20.44 30.09
CA VAL A 208 16.68 20.78 30.61
C VAL A 208 16.78 21.62 31.88
N ARG A 209 17.66 21.25 32.82
CA ARG A 209 17.88 22.02 34.06
C ARG A 209 18.40 23.44 33.77
N ALA A 210 19.35 23.57 32.86
CA ALA A 210 19.89 24.85 32.45
C ALA A 210 18.82 25.75 31.81
N GLU A 211 18.01 25.20 30.89
CA GLU A 211 16.94 25.96 30.25
C GLU A 211 15.83 26.32 31.24
N ARG A 212 15.45 25.42 32.14
CA ARG A 212 14.52 25.74 33.24
C ARG A 212 15.02 26.87 34.12
N ALA A 213 16.30 26.86 34.47
CA ALA A 213 16.89 27.93 35.26
C ALA A 213 16.82 29.27 34.51
N ARG A 214 17.11 29.28 33.22
CA ARG A 214 17.00 30.47 32.37
C ARG A 214 15.56 30.98 32.27
N LEU A 215 14.57 30.08 32.13
CA LEU A 215 13.15 30.43 32.10
C LEU A 215 12.60 30.92 33.44
N TRP A 216 13.15 30.38 34.55
CA TRP A 216 12.71 30.75 35.89
C TRP A 216 13.20 32.14 36.28
N THR A 217 14.47 32.44 36.00
CA THR A 217 15.09 33.73 36.26
C THR A 217 15.70 34.33 35.00
N PRO A 218 14.85 34.81 34.08
CA PRO A 218 15.36 35.41 32.86
C PRO A 218 16.17 36.68 33.19
N PRO A 219 17.24 36.96 32.46
CA PRO A 219 18.04 38.17 32.64
C PRO A 219 17.17 39.43 32.56
N GLU A 220 17.53 40.46 33.32
CA GLU A 220 16.85 41.75 33.32
C GLU A 220 16.94 42.35 31.90
N GLY A 221 15.84 42.97 31.44
CA GLY A 221 15.71 43.49 30.08
C GLY A 221 15.36 42.44 28.98
N THR A 222 15.27 41.15 29.34
CA THR A 222 14.89 40.07 28.42
C THR A 222 13.57 39.41 28.73
N ARG A 223 12.87 39.86 29.78
CA ARG A 223 11.56 39.36 30.18
C ARG A 223 10.51 39.89 29.24
N LEU A 224 9.43 39.12 29.04
CA LEU A 224 8.29 39.60 28.24
C LEU A 224 7.66 40.87 28.85
N GLU A 225 7.62 40.90 30.18
CA GLU A 225 7.12 42.04 30.95
C GLU A 225 8.00 43.31 30.86
N ASP A 226 9.22 43.21 30.37
CA ASP A 226 10.10 44.37 30.17
C ASP A 226 9.76 45.16 28.89
N GLN A 227 8.88 44.62 28.04
CA GLN A 227 8.37 45.32 26.86
C GLN A 227 7.32 46.37 27.27
N PRO A 228 7.38 47.62 26.79
CA PRO A 228 6.54 48.73 27.29
C PRO A 228 5.06 48.41 27.37
N GLY A 229 4.45 47.91 26.30
CA GLY A 229 3.01 47.60 26.25
C GLY A 229 2.61 46.43 27.16
N LEU A 230 3.45 45.39 27.28
CA LEU A 230 3.19 44.27 28.19
C LEU A 230 3.44 44.64 29.64
N SER A 231 4.42 45.49 29.93
CA SER A 231 4.72 46.02 31.26
C SER A 231 3.51 46.77 31.86
N GLU A 232 2.84 47.62 31.07
CA GLU A 232 1.66 48.33 31.50
C GLU A 232 0.49 47.37 31.82
N ILE A 233 0.20 46.41 30.93
CA ILE A 233 -0.89 45.46 31.12
C ILE A 233 -0.65 44.55 32.33
N VAL A 234 0.55 43.95 32.42
CA VAL A 234 0.91 43.06 33.53
C VAL A 234 1.01 43.81 34.83
N GLY A 235 1.50 45.07 34.79
CA GLY A 235 1.53 45.97 35.95
C GLY A 235 0.14 46.24 36.50
N ALA A 236 -0.78 46.71 35.66
CA ALA A 236 -2.17 46.97 36.03
C ALA A 236 -2.86 45.71 36.60
N ALA A 237 -2.70 44.55 35.95
CA ALA A 237 -3.26 43.29 36.45
C ALA A 237 -2.69 42.89 37.83
N ASN A 238 -1.41 43.11 38.07
CA ASN A 238 -0.80 42.85 39.37
C ASN A 238 -1.27 43.82 40.46
N ASP A 239 -1.55 45.07 40.10
CA ASP A 239 -2.07 46.08 41.04
C ASP A 239 -3.51 45.76 41.44
N GLU A 240 -4.37 45.36 40.48
CA GLU A 240 -5.71 44.87 40.77
C GLU A 240 -5.71 43.59 41.61
N LEU A 241 -4.84 42.65 41.32
CA LEU A 241 -4.69 41.42 42.12
C LEU A 241 -4.32 41.72 43.57
N ARG A 242 -3.43 42.69 43.78
CA ARG A 242 -3.06 43.13 45.16
C ARG A 242 -4.22 43.88 45.85
N ALA A 243 -5.02 44.62 45.11
CA ALA A 243 -6.20 45.28 45.66
C ALA A 243 -7.27 44.27 46.12
N LEU A 244 -7.40 43.16 45.43
CA LEU A 244 -8.34 42.09 45.78
C LEU A 244 -7.79 41.14 46.87
N MET A 245 -6.48 40.86 46.84
CA MET A 245 -5.84 39.93 47.75
C MET A 245 -4.45 40.46 48.18
N ALA A 246 -4.29 40.86 49.44
CA ALA A 246 -3.05 41.45 49.96
C ALA A 246 -1.80 40.52 49.78
N SER A 247 -2.05 39.21 49.75
CA SER A 247 -0.99 38.17 49.55
C SER A 247 -1.03 37.55 48.16
N ALA A 248 -1.61 38.25 47.16
CA ALA A 248 -1.70 37.69 45.80
C ALA A 248 -0.32 37.40 45.19
N PRO A 249 -0.16 36.27 44.53
CA PRO A 249 1.06 35.98 43.77
C PRO A 249 1.19 36.97 42.61
N ARG A 250 2.42 37.28 42.22
CA ARG A 250 2.70 38.18 41.10
C ARG A 250 2.56 37.43 39.75
N LEU A 251 1.73 37.98 38.89
CA LEU A 251 1.62 37.52 37.49
C LEU A 251 2.95 37.79 36.75
N GLN A 252 3.48 36.76 36.10
CA GLN A 252 4.67 36.83 35.25
C GLN A 252 4.40 36.05 33.95
N LEU A 253 4.91 36.54 32.84
CA LEU A 253 4.78 35.89 31.55
C LEU A 253 6.03 35.05 31.23
N ARG A 254 5.82 33.87 30.66
CA ARG A 254 6.89 32.97 30.19
C ARG A 254 6.56 32.47 28.79
N LEU A 255 7.61 32.22 27.98
CA LEU A 255 7.45 31.70 26.60
C LEU A 255 6.95 30.26 26.58
N THR A 256 7.31 29.48 27.59
CA THR A 256 6.84 28.09 27.77
C THR A 256 6.55 27.84 29.24
N SER A 257 5.85 26.74 29.54
CA SER A 257 5.78 26.23 30.91
C SER A 257 7.19 25.89 31.44
N THR A 258 7.39 26.03 32.73
CA THR A 258 8.72 25.83 33.37
C THR A 258 8.93 24.42 33.88
N ASP A 259 8.01 23.48 33.65
CA ASP A 259 8.19 22.08 33.95
C ASP A 259 9.11 21.39 32.92
N SER A 260 9.69 20.26 33.30
CA SER A 260 10.69 19.57 32.48
C SER A 260 10.11 18.99 31.18
N ASP A 261 8.86 18.53 31.22
CA ASP A 261 8.21 17.95 30.04
C ASP A 261 7.91 19.03 29.00
N SER A 262 7.37 20.17 29.40
CA SER A 262 7.10 21.30 28.52
C SER A 262 8.38 21.84 27.87
N VAL A 263 9.48 21.92 28.61
CA VAL A 263 10.79 22.31 28.06
C VAL A 263 11.27 21.30 27.03
N LEU A 264 11.14 20.01 27.29
CA LEU A 264 11.50 18.96 26.33
C LEU A 264 10.61 18.99 25.07
N GLU A 265 9.31 19.22 25.24
CA GLU A 265 8.36 19.29 24.13
C GLU A 265 8.56 20.52 23.24
N SER A 266 9.15 21.59 23.78
CA SER A 266 9.51 22.79 23.02
C SER A 266 10.76 22.61 22.14
N VAL A 267 11.46 21.48 22.24
CA VAL A 267 12.63 21.18 21.40
C VAL A 267 12.19 20.95 19.95
N VAL A 268 12.60 21.83 19.06
CA VAL A 268 12.32 21.77 17.62
C VAL A 268 13.60 21.46 16.85
N PRO A 269 13.63 20.43 16.01
CA PRO A 269 14.78 20.15 15.16
C PRO A 269 15.06 21.31 14.18
N HIS A 270 16.32 21.66 14.03
CA HIS A 270 16.78 22.66 13.07
C HIS A 270 17.84 22.06 12.14
N PHE A 271 17.84 22.50 10.89
CA PHE A 271 18.81 22.11 9.88
C PHE A 271 19.76 23.27 9.56
N ALA A 272 21.05 23.00 9.55
CA ALA A 272 22.07 23.92 9.07
C ALA A 272 22.46 23.58 7.63
N HIS A 273 22.47 24.57 6.76
CA HIS A 273 22.98 24.47 5.40
C HIS A 273 24.31 25.22 5.31
N GLY A 274 25.41 24.48 5.35
CA GLY A 274 26.76 25.08 5.34
C GLY A 274 26.98 26.02 6.52
N THR A 275 27.44 27.24 6.24
CA THR A 275 27.68 28.30 7.25
C THR A 275 26.47 29.22 7.44
N GLY A 276 25.35 28.94 6.79
CA GLY A 276 24.12 29.72 6.89
C GLY A 276 23.37 29.54 8.21
N PRO A 277 22.31 30.32 8.44
CA PRO A 277 21.48 30.18 9.62
C PRO A 277 20.77 28.83 9.65
N THR A 278 20.57 28.32 10.86
CA THR A 278 19.77 27.09 11.05
C THR A 278 18.28 27.41 10.87
N LEU A 279 17.58 26.55 10.12
CA LEU A 279 16.14 26.67 9.87
C LEU A 279 15.38 25.54 10.56
N PRO A 280 14.22 25.81 11.19
CA PRO A 280 13.43 24.76 11.81
C PRO A 280 12.94 23.74 10.77
N SER A 281 12.79 22.49 11.19
CA SER A 281 12.33 21.39 10.32
C SER A 281 11.05 21.68 9.57
N GLN A 282 10.12 22.42 10.17
CA GLN A 282 8.86 22.85 9.57
C GLN A 282 9.01 23.76 8.34
N ARG A 283 10.18 24.36 8.14
CA ARG A 283 10.53 25.20 6.98
C ARG A 283 11.36 24.45 5.93
N GLN A 284 11.60 23.16 6.13
CA GLN A 284 12.31 22.31 5.19
C GLN A 284 11.33 21.59 4.25
N GLY A 285 11.85 21.13 3.11
CA GLY A 285 11.07 20.28 2.21
C GLY A 285 10.65 18.97 2.89
N THR A 286 9.42 18.56 2.67
CA THR A 286 8.80 17.36 3.28
C THR A 286 9.63 16.09 3.07
N GLY A 287 10.32 15.96 1.93
CA GLY A 287 11.19 14.82 1.62
C GLY A 287 12.39 14.69 2.58
N LEU A 288 13.04 15.80 2.94
CA LEU A 288 14.15 15.79 3.89
C LEU A 288 13.69 15.38 5.28
N VAL A 289 12.55 15.92 5.73
CA VAL A 289 11.97 15.62 7.04
C VAL A 289 11.51 14.16 7.09
N SER A 290 10.88 13.64 6.02
CA SER A 290 10.50 12.23 5.89
C SER A 290 11.72 11.30 5.98
N LEU A 291 12.75 11.59 5.22
CA LEU A 291 13.98 10.79 5.22
C LEU A 291 14.65 10.77 6.60
N GLN A 292 14.73 11.91 7.27
CA GLN A 292 15.33 11.99 8.60
C GLN A 292 14.58 11.20 9.66
N SER A 293 13.25 11.24 9.64
CA SER A 293 12.43 10.46 10.58
C SER A 293 12.62 8.96 10.39
N LEU A 294 12.70 8.51 9.13
CA LEU A 294 13.02 7.11 8.82
C LEU A 294 14.45 6.74 9.26
N LEU A 295 15.43 7.64 9.11
CA LEU A 295 16.79 7.42 9.59
C LEU A 295 16.86 7.32 11.12
N LEU A 296 16.05 8.07 11.87
CA LEU A 296 15.94 7.94 13.33
C LEU A 296 15.35 6.58 13.73
N LEU A 297 14.31 6.13 13.06
CA LEU A 297 13.77 4.78 13.25
C LEU A 297 14.83 3.71 13.03
N MET A 298 15.66 3.89 12.00
CA MET A 298 16.76 2.97 11.72
C MET A 298 17.81 2.95 12.84
N GLN A 299 18.14 4.10 13.43
CA GLN A 299 19.03 4.16 14.59
C GLN A 299 18.42 3.45 15.80
N PHE A 300 17.12 3.59 15.99
CA PHE A 300 16.41 2.86 17.04
C PHE A 300 16.43 1.34 16.80
N GLY A 301 16.13 0.89 15.58
CA GLY A 301 16.21 -0.53 15.21
C GLY A 301 17.61 -1.12 15.44
N LYS A 302 18.66 -0.36 15.09
CA LYS A 302 20.04 -0.75 15.36
C LYS A 302 20.34 -0.87 16.87
N ALA A 303 19.90 0.09 17.68
CA ALA A 303 20.06 0.03 19.13
C ALA A 303 19.34 -1.18 19.74
N ARG A 304 18.15 -1.54 19.24
CA ARG A 304 17.43 -2.75 19.67
C ARG A 304 18.16 -4.03 19.30
N ALA A 305 18.69 -4.10 18.07
CA ALA A 305 19.47 -5.26 17.62
C ALA A 305 20.73 -5.47 18.48
N GLU A 306 21.42 -4.39 18.88
CA GLU A 306 22.58 -4.43 19.76
C GLU A 306 22.24 -4.99 21.16
N THR A 307 21.00 -4.84 21.61
CA THR A 307 20.48 -5.39 22.89
C THR A 307 19.79 -6.74 22.74
N GLY A 308 19.83 -7.35 21.55
CA GLY A 308 19.15 -8.63 21.26
C GLY A 308 17.63 -8.56 21.18
N GLN A 309 17.05 -7.35 21.14
CA GLN A 309 15.62 -7.15 21.05
C GLN A 309 15.14 -7.14 19.60
N SER A 310 13.92 -7.61 19.35
CA SER A 310 13.32 -7.61 18.03
C SER A 310 12.84 -6.22 17.61
N PHE A 311 12.79 -5.98 16.30
CA PHE A 311 12.28 -4.76 15.69
C PHE A 311 11.42 -5.09 14.47
N VAL A 312 10.12 -4.92 14.61
CA VAL A 312 9.12 -5.12 13.55
C VAL A 312 8.61 -3.75 13.12
N LEU A 313 8.75 -3.44 11.85
CA LEU A 313 8.41 -2.14 11.29
C LEU A 313 7.33 -2.26 10.22
N ALA A 314 6.19 -1.64 10.45
CA ALA A 314 5.16 -1.41 9.44
C ALA A 314 5.29 0.01 8.89
N VAL A 315 5.38 0.15 7.56
CA VAL A 315 5.54 1.47 6.90
C VAL A 315 4.49 1.59 5.81
N GLU A 316 3.66 2.60 5.92
CA GLU A 316 2.73 2.95 4.85
C GLU A 316 3.41 3.93 3.89
N GLU A 317 3.36 3.60 2.61
CA GLU A 317 3.81 4.42 1.48
C GLU A 317 5.21 5.06 1.70
N PRO A 318 6.28 4.28 1.87
CA PRO A 318 7.62 4.81 2.12
C PRO A 318 8.12 5.77 1.02
N GLU A 319 7.54 5.70 -0.16
CA GLU A 319 7.84 6.54 -1.32
C GLU A 319 7.39 8.00 -1.19
N LEU A 320 6.43 8.31 -0.31
CA LEU A 320 5.89 9.65 -0.19
C LEU A 320 6.98 10.68 0.09
N HIS A 321 7.07 11.68 -0.79
CA HIS A 321 8.03 12.77 -0.74
C HIS A 321 9.50 12.36 -0.91
N ILE A 322 9.81 11.11 -1.26
CA ILE A 322 11.17 10.60 -1.45
C ILE A 322 11.44 10.38 -2.94
N GLN A 323 12.57 10.88 -3.43
CA GLN A 323 12.96 10.71 -4.83
C GLN A 323 13.14 9.23 -5.19
N PRO A 324 12.76 8.79 -6.40
CA PRO A 324 12.86 7.38 -6.82
C PRO A 324 14.25 6.78 -6.62
N SER A 325 15.32 7.54 -6.86
CA SER A 325 16.70 7.09 -6.63
C SER A 325 17.04 6.78 -5.19
N GLN A 326 16.34 7.40 -4.24
CA GLN A 326 16.52 7.21 -2.80
C GLN A 326 15.61 6.11 -2.24
N GLN A 327 14.45 5.88 -2.85
CA GLN A 327 13.48 4.88 -2.40
C GLN A 327 14.12 3.48 -2.28
N LYS A 328 14.88 3.07 -3.31
CA LYS A 328 15.57 1.78 -3.31
C LYS A 328 16.56 1.62 -2.14
N ARG A 329 17.35 2.65 -1.90
CA ARG A 329 18.33 2.63 -0.78
C ARG A 329 17.62 2.58 0.56
N LEU A 330 16.51 3.31 0.69
CA LEU A 330 15.73 3.33 1.92
C LEU A 330 15.14 1.95 2.24
N VAL A 331 14.42 1.34 1.29
CA VAL A 331 13.80 0.01 1.48
C VAL A 331 14.84 -1.04 1.82
N ASN A 332 15.96 -1.09 1.09
CA ASN A 332 17.04 -2.03 1.39
C ASN A 332 17.63 -1.84 2.80
N ARG A 333 17.76 -0.59 3.26
CA ARG A 333 18.24 -0.32 4.61
C ARG A 333 17.23 -0.70 5.70
N LEU A 334 15.93 -0.46 5.47
CA LEU A 334 14.87 -0.89 6.38
C LEU A 334 14.88 -2.41 6.53
N ASN A 335 14.93 -3.14 5.41
CA ASN A 335 14.98 -4.61 5.42
C ASN A 335 16.23 -5.17 6.12
N ALA A 336 17.38 -4.50 5.98
CA ALA A 336 18.62 -4.94 6.62
C ALA A 336 18.67 -4.72 8.14
N LEU A 337 17.86 -3.80 8.66
CA LEU A 337 17.91 -3.40 10.08
C LEU A 337 16.74 -3.93 10.92
N CYS A 338 15.65 -4.31 10.27
CA CYS A 338 14.47 -4.83 10.95
C CYS A 338 14.46 -6.36 10.95
N ASN A 339 13.95 -6.96 12.03
CA ASN A 339 13.65 -8.39 12.04
C ASN A 339 12.50 -8.70 11.07
N GLN A 340 11.58 -7.74 10.91
CA GLN A 340 10.50 -7.81 9.93
C GLN A 340 10.15 -6.41 9.45
N THR A 341 9.90 -6.28 8.14
CA THR A 341 9.41 -5.04 7.53
C THR A 341 8.14 -5.36 6.73
N LEU A 342 7.06 -4.65 7.03
CA LEU A 342 5.79 -4.74 6.31
C LEU A 342 5.53 -3.39 5.67
N VAL A 343 5.44 -3.35 4.34
CA VAL A 343 5.31 -2.11 3.58
C VAL A 343 3.99 -2.11 2.81
N THR A 344 3.21 -1.05 2.90
CA THR A 344 2.15 -0.78 1.93
C THR A 344 2.64 0.23 0.92
N THR A 345 2.32 0.05 -0.35
CA THR A 345 2.76 0.98 -1.40
C THR A 345 1.79 1.03 -2.58
N HIS A 346 1.71 2.20 -3.19
CA HIS A 346 1.12 2.42 -4.50
C HIS A 346 2.19 2.62 -5.59
N SER A 347 3.48 2.53 -5.25
CA SER A 347 4.59 2.65 -6.19
C SER A 347 5.00 1.28 -6.75
N PRO A 348 4.83 1.03 -8.06
CA PRO A 348 5.35 -0.18 -8.68
C PRO A 348 6.87 -0.32 -8.53
N LEU A 349 7.58 0.81 -8.42
CA LEU A 349 9.01 0.84 -8.19
C LEU A 349 9.37 0.26 -6.82
N VAL A 350 8.67 0.66 -5.76
CA VAL A 350 8.89 0.14 -4.40
C VAL A 350 8.50 -1.32 -4.33
N ALA A 351 7.33 -1.69 -4.86
CA ALA A 351 6.86 -3.06 -4.84
C ALA A 351 7.79 -4.03 -5.59
N ALA A 352 8.37 -3.59 -6.71
CA ALA A 352 9.32 -4.39 -7.48
C ALA A 352 10.67 -4.68 -6.78
N MET A 353 10.93 -4.03 -5.64
CA MET A 353 12.16 -4.28 -4.85
C MET A 353 12.06 -5.50 -3.93
N PHE A 354 10.85 -6.00 -3.70
CA PHE A 354 10.63 -7.16 -2.83
C PHE A 354 10.63 -8.46 -3.66
N PRO A 355 11.08 -9.60 -3.12
CA PRO A 355 10.99 -10.90 -3.79
C PRO A 355 9.54 -11.28 -4.14
N ALA A 356 9.35 -12.13 -5.16
CA ALA A 356 8.01 -12.54 -5.59
C ALA A 356 7.16 -13.21 -4.48
N PRO A 357 7.75 -14.06 -3.61
CA PRO A 357 7.01 -14.61 -2.47
C PRO A 357 6.58 -13.58 -1.43
N ASP A 358 7.31 -12.47 -1.34
CA ASP A 358 7.10 -11.40 -0.35
C ASP A 358 6.29 -10.21 -0.92
N THR A 359 5.91 -10.27 -2.20
CA THR A 359 5.02 -9.30 -2.85
C THR A 359 3.60 -9.84 -2.78
N LEU A 360 2.81 -9.33 -1.82
CA LEU A 360 1.47 -9.82 -1.53
C LEU A 360 0.42 -8.94 -2.19
N PHE A 361 -0.37 -9.52 -3.08
CA PHE A 361 -1.53 -8.86 -3.68
C PHE A 361 -2.72 -8.98 -2.74
N ILE A 362 -3.24 -7.82 -2.35
CA ILE A 362 -4.34 -7.69 -1.41
C ILE A 362 -5.62 -7.35 -2.18
N GLU A 363 -6.63 -8.16 -1.95
CA GLU A 363 -7.96 -7.96 -2.51
C GLU A 363 -9.03 -8.27 -1.46
N THR A 364 -10.04 -7.39 -1.35
CA THR A 364 -11.23 -7.64 -0.52
C THR A 364 -12.46 -7.79 -1.41
N ARG A 365 -13.17 -8.93 -1.26
CA ARG A 365 -14.42 -9.21 -1.97
C ARG A 365 -15.49 -9.69 -1.01
N ALA A 366 -16.65 -9.06 -1.04
CA ALA A 366 -17.76 -9.38 -0.14
C ALA A 366 -17.31 -9.51 1.33
N GLY A 367 -16.39 -8.64 1.77
CA GLY A 367 -15.84 -8.65 3.13
C GLY A 367 -14.71 -9.66 3.36
N ILE A 368 -14.45 -10.58 2.45
CA ILE A 368 -13.34 -11.54 2.58
C ILE A 368 -12.08 -10.93 1.99
N LEU A 369 -11.06 -10.72 2.83
CA LEU A 369 -9.77 -10.22 2.41
C LEU A 369 -8.81 -11.38 2.17
N SER A 370 -8.21 -11.39 0.99
CA SER A 370 -7.16 -12.34 0.59
C SER A 370 -5.84 -11.62 0.35
N ALA A 371 -4.73 -12.28 0.69
CA ALA A 371 -3.37 -11.86 0.41
C ALA A 371 -2.65 -12.98 -0.33
N LYS A 372 -2.31 -12.76 -1.60
CA LYS A 372 -1.69 -13.78 -2.45
C LYS A 372 -0.30 -13.34 -2.86
N PRO A 373 0.74 -14.16 -2.66
CA PRO A 373 2.08 -13.85 -3.15
C PRO A 373 2.11 -13.83 -4.68
N LEU A 374 2.94 -12.96 -5.25
CA LEU A 374 3.09 -12.87 -6.72
C LEU A 374 3.51 -14.23 -7.31
N MET A 375 4.36 -14.96 -6.62
CA MET A 375 4.72 -16.34 -6.93
C MET A 375 5.37 -17.00 -5.72
N ASP A 376 4.77 -18.10 -5.23
CA ASP A 376 5.31 -18.90 -4.12
C ASP A 376 4.86 -20.37 -4.26
N PRO A 377 5.79 -21.33 -4.40
CA PRO A 377 7.25 -21.13 -4.49
C PRO A 377 7.72 -20.60 -5.86
N VAL A 378 8.84 -19.89 -5.86
CA VAL A 378 9.51 -19.53 -7.12
C VAL A 378 10.20 -20.78 -7.67
N PRO A 379 9.97 -21.17 -8.93
CA PRO A 379 10.66 -22.32 -9.53
C PRO A 379 12.18 -22.15 -9.47
N ALA A 380 12.90 -23.23 -9.18
CA ALA A 380 14.38 -23.21 -9.16
C ALA A 380 14.97 -22.84 -10.53
N GLN A 381 14.27 -23.21 -11.60
CA GLN A 381 14.59 -22.84 -12.98
C GLN A 381 13.36 -22.24 -13.65
N PRO A 382 13.12 -20.92 -13.48
CA PRO A 382 12.01 -20.26 -14.14
C PRO A 382 12.25 -20.24 -15.66
N THR A 383 11.16 -20.34 -16.44
CA THR A 383 11.24 -20.20 -17.90
C THR A 383 11.75 -18.81 -18.29
N ASN A 384 12.27 -18.65 -19.50
CA ASN A 384 12.71 -17.33 -20.00
C ASN A 384 11.61 -16.29 -19.90
N HIS A 385 10.35 -16.66 -20.17
CA HIS A 385 9.22 -15.76 -20.04
C HIS A 385 8.93 -15.37 -18.58
N GLN A 386 8.94 -16.33 -17.66
CA GLN A 386 8.84 -16.06 -16.22
C GLN A 386 9.97 -15.15 -15.74
N GLN A 387 11.20 -15.35 -16.25
CA GLN A 387 12.32 -14.45 -15.95
C GLN A 387 12.05 -13.03 -16.45
N HIS A 388 11.54 -12.86 -17.67
CA HIS A 388 11.17 -11.54 -18.16
C HIS A 388 10.09 -10.88 -17.29
N LEU A 389 8.99 -11.57 -16.97
CA LEU A 389 7.90 -11.03 -16.15
C LEU A 389 8.35 -10.71 -14.72
N LEU A 390 9.11 -11.61 -14.09
CA LEU A 390 9.47 -11.48 -12.68
C LEU A 390 10.69 -10.59 -12.42
N PHE A 391 11.51 -10.30 -13.44
CA PHE A 391 12.72 -9.49 -13.29
C PHE A 391 12.72 -8.27 -14.22
N ALA A 392 12.75 -8.47 -15.55
CA ALA A 392 12.90 -7.36 -16.49
C ALA A 392 11.66 -6.45 -16.54
N TRP A 393 10.46 -7.03 -16.50
CA TRP A 393 9.18 -6.31 -16.57
C TRP A 393 8.44 -6.25 -15.25
N ARG A 394 9.09 -6.60 -14.15
CA ARG A 394 8.46 -6.69 -12.84
C ARG A 394 7.73 -5.42 -12.43
N GLN A 395 8.32 -4.26 -12.66
CA GLN A 395 7.71 -2.98 -12.33
C GLN A 395 6.43 -2.76 -13.15
N LYS A 396 6.45 -3.06 -14.45
CA LYS A 396 5.26 -2.98 -15.32
C LYS A 396 4.19 -3.99 -14.90
N LEU A 397 4.58 -5.24 -14.66
CA LEU A 397 3.68 -6.29 -14.20
C LEU A 397 2.99 -5.91 -12.89
N VAL A 398 3.75 -5.54 -11.88
CA VAL A 398 3.19 -5.16 -10.56
C VAL A 398 2.31 -3.91 -10.69
N GLY A 399 2.72 -2.93 -11.51
CA GLY A 399 1.90 -1.75 -11.81
C GLY A 399 0.55 -2.12 -12.43
N ALA A 400 0.55 -3.01 -13.42
CA ALA A 400 -0.68 -3.49 -14.04
C ALA A 400 -1.59 -4.20 -13.02
N LEU A 401 -1.01 -5.06 -12.18
CA LEU A 401 -1.76 -5.80 -11.16
C LEU A 401 -2.35 -4.94 -10.04
N MET A 402 -1.89 -3.69 -9.86
CA MET A 402 -2.47 -2.74 -8.89
C MET A 402 -3.83 -2.16 -9.34
N HIS A 403 -4.27 -2.43 -10.56
CA HIS A 403 -5.56 -1.96 -11.09
C HIS A 403 -6.70 -2.92 -10.68
N GLU A 404 -7.93 -2.44 -10.79
CA GLU A 404 -9.13 -3.23 -10.47
C GLU A 404 -9.33 -4.40 -11.45
N CYS A 405 -8.96 -4.20 -12.70
CA CYS A 405 -9.04 -5.19 -13.78
C CYS A 405 -7.69 -5.23 -14.50
N VAL A 406 -7.31 -6.38 -15.02
CA VAL A 406 -6.09 -6.54 -15.81
C VAL A 406 -6.40 -7.08 -17.19
N LEU A 407 -5.72 -6.55 -18.19
CA LEU A 407 -5.81 -6.96 -19.58
C LEU A 407 -4.46 -7.55 -20.02
N ILE A 408 -4.49 -8.75 -20.55
CA ILE A 408 -3.36 -9.45 -21.13
C ILE A 408 -3.53 -9.40 -22.64
N PRO A 409 -2.86 -8.50 -23.36
CA PRO A 409 -2.85 -8.47 -24.82
C PRO A 409 -2.06 -9.65 -25.41
N GLU A 410 -2.22 -9.91 -26.70
CA GLU A 410 -1.55 -11.01 -27.39
C GLU A 410 -0.04 -10.84 -27.42
N GLY A 411 0.44 -9.65 -27.76
CA GLY A 411 1.85 -9.41 -27.99
C GLY A 411 2.39 -8.06 -27.52
N VAL A 412 3.67 -7.87 -27.74
CA VAL A 412 4.40 -6.63 -27.36
C VAL A 412 3.87 -5.40 -28.12
N SER A 413 3.47 -5.60 -29.38
CA SER A 413 2.90 -4.51 -30.21
C SER A 413 1.59 -3.99 -29.63
N ASP A 414 0.70 -4.89 -29.20
CA ASP A 414 -0.58 -4.52 -28.59
C ASP A 414 -0.39 -3.74 -27.31
N VAL A 415 0.54 -4.19 -26.45
CA VAL A 415 0.90 -3.46 -25.22
C VAL A 415 1.36 -2.04 -25.57
N ALA A 416 2.29 -1.92 -26.52
CA ALA A 416 2.83 -0.63 -26.91
C ALA A 416 1.76 0.32 -27.52
N TRP A 417 0.87 -0.20 -28.36
CA TRP A 417 -0.22 0.58 -28.92
C TRP A 417 -1.23 1.03 -27.88
N LEU A 418 -1.65 0.12 -26.98
CA LEU A 418 -2.58 0.48 -25.90
C LEU A 418 -1.97 1.56 -24.99
N GLU A 419 -0.70 1.42 -24.58
CA GLU A 419 0.00 2.41 -23.77
C GLU A 419 0.10 3.76 -24.52
N ALA A 420 0.47 3.76 -25.80
CA ALA A 420 0.63 4.98 -26.61
C ALA A 420 -0.71 5.70 -26.84
N LEU A 421 -1.76 4.96 -27.20
CA LEU A 421 -3.09 5.53 -27.42
C LEU A 421 -3.69 6.12 -26.15
N GLN A 422 -3.58 5.43 -25.02
CA GLN A 422 -4.04 5.94 -23.72
C GLN A 422 -3.29 7.23 -23.35
N THR A 423 -1.97 7.21 -23.41
CA THR A 423 -1.14 8.38 -23.06
C THR A 423 -1.45 9.57 -23.95
N ALA A 424 -1.54 9.36 -25.27
CA ALA A 424 -1.86 10.43 -26.22
C ALA A 424 -3.29 10.96 -26.03
N LEU A 425 -4.25 10.10 -25.73
CA LEU A 425 -5.64 10.49 -25.44
C LEU A 425 -5.71 11.38 -24.18
N GLU A 426 -4.97 11.03 -23.13
CA GLU A 426 -4.90 11.81 -21.89
C GLU A 426 -4.25 13.17 -22.13
N LEU A 427 -3.12 13.23 -22.85
CA LEU A 427 -2.44 14.47 -23.20
C LEU A 427 -3.35 15.45 -23.94
N HIS A 428 -4.21 14.96 -24.79
CA HIS A 428 -5.18 15.77 -25.56
C HIS A 428 -6.55 15.89 -24.89
N GLN A 429 -6.66 15.53 -23.60
CA GLN A 429 -7.91 15.59 -22.82
C GLN A 429 -9.09 14.85 -23.46
N GLY A 430 -8.80 13.78 -24.19
CA GLY A 430 -9.79 13.04 -25.00
C GLY A 430 -10.87 12.33 -24.18
N TRP A 431 -10.72 12.22 -22.85
CA TRP A 431 -11.79 11.74 -21.97
C TRP A 431 -13.06 12.62 -22.02
N GLN A 432 -12.93 13.90 -22.36
CA GLN A 432 -14.07 14.81 -22.51
C GLN A 432 -14.95 14.42 -23.71
N ASP A 433 -14.35 13.81 -24.73
CA ASP A 433 -15.04 13.35 -25.93
C ASP A 433 -15.88 12.07 -25.68
N ALA A 434 -15.67 11.43 -24.54
CA ALA A 434 -16.34 10.18 -24.16
C ALA A 434 -17.61 10.37 -23.32
N GLY A 435 -17.91 11.60 -22.95
CA GLY A 435 -19.04 11.96 -22.09
C GLY A 435 -18.68 12.05 -20.61
N ASP A 436 -19.44 12.84 -19.84
CA ASP A 436 -19.24 13.07 -18.43
C ASP A 436 -19.32 11.76 -17.62
N GLY A 437 -18.30 11.52 -16.80
CA GLY A 437 -18.24 10.36 -15.90
C GLY A 437 -17.83 9.04 -16.55
N ALA A 438 -17.44 9.03 -17.84
CA ALA A 438 -16.87 7.83 -18.44
C ALA A 438 -15.49 7.52 -17.83
N PRO A 439 -15.26 6.30 -17.31
CA PRO A 439 -13.98 5.95 -16.72
C PRO A 439 -12.92 5.83 -17.80
N LEU A 440 -11.72 6.37 -17.52
CA LEU A 440 -10.57 6.15 -18.39
C LEU A 440 -10.12 4.69 -18.28
N LEU A 441 -9.75 4.08 -19.41
CA LEU A 441 -9.22 2.71 -19.41
C LEU A 441 -8.01 2.61 -18.47
N SER A 442 -7.09 3.58 -18.53
CA SER A 442 -5.88 3.66 -17.71
C SER A 442 -6.11 3.69 -16.20
N THR A 443 -7.30 4.10 -15.72
CA THR A 443 -7.59 4.14 -14.29
C THR A 443 -8.15 2.82 -13.75
N PHE A 444 -8.76 2.00 -14.62
CA PHE A 444 -9.41 0.74 -14.23
C PHE A 444 -8.65 -0.50 -14.67
N VAL A 445 -7.93 -0.40 -15.79
CA VAL A 445 -7.35 -1.56 -16.47
C VAL A 445 -5.84 -1.42 -16.55
N GLY A 446 -5.16 -2.32 -15.88
CA GLY A 446 -3.71 -2.49 -16.03
C GLY A 446 -3.38 -3.38 -17.22
N VAL A 447 -2.56 -2.90 -18.14
CA VAL A 447 -2.08 -3.67 -19.29
C VAL A 447 -0.86 -4.48 -18.86
N VAL A 448 -0.99 -5.81 -18.88
CA VAL A 448 0.07 -6.72 -18.46
C VAL A 448 1.06 -6.90 -19.61
N PRO A 449 2.37 -6.72 -19.38
CA PRO A 449 3.37 -7.00 -20.42
C PRO A 449 3.36 -8.48 -20.78
N THR A 450 3.28 -8.78 -22.06
CA THR A 450 3.34 -10.14 -22.59
C THR A 450 4.15 -10.19 -23.88
N ILE A 451 4.42 -11.38 -24.37
CA ILE A 451 5.04 -11.65 -25.67
C ILE A 451 4.22 -12.68 -26.42
N ASP A 452 4.29 -12.66 -27.73
CA ASP A 452 3.60 -13.59 -28.62
C ASP A 452 3.85 -15.06 -28.20
N ALA A 453 2.87 -15.91 -28.35
CA ALA A 453 2.85 -17.32 -27.94
C ALA A 453 2.98 -17.58 -26.42
N LYS A 454 2.98 -16.54 -25.55
CA LYS A 454 3.13 -16.67 -24.09
C LYS A 454 1.91 -16.17 -23.30
N ILE A 455 0.82 -15.89 -23.97
CA ILE A 455 -0.41 -15.40 -23.34
C ILE A 455 -0.94 -16.41 -22.28
N ALA A 456 -0.87 -17.71 -22.54
CA ALA A 456 -1.30 -18.73 -21.60
C ALA A 456 -0.43 -18.79 -20.35
N ASP A 457 0.91 -18.69 -20.50
CA ASP A 457 1.85 -18.65 -19.39
C ASP A 457 1.65 -17.37 -18.55
N THR A 458 1.43 -16.22 -19.21
CA THR A 458 1.12 -14.94 -18.56
C THR A 458 -0.20 -15.02 -17.81
N PHE A 459 -1.23 -15.58 -18.45
CA PHE A 459 -2.55 -15.75 -17.84
C PHE A 459 -2.49 -16.65 -16.60
N ALA A 460 -1.76 -17.77 -16.66
CA ALA A 460 -1.60 -18.67 -15.51
C ALA A 460 -0.96 -17.94 -14.30
N LEU A 461 0.05 -17.11 -14.53
CA LEU A 461 0.69 -16.32 -13.47
C LEU A 461 -0.27 -15.27 -12.91
N VAL A 462 -0.93 -14.51 -13.77
CA VAL A 462 -1.81 -13.41 -13.37
C VAL A 462 -3.06 -13.92 -12.66
N SER A 463 -3.69 -15.00 -13.16
CA SER A 463 -4.90 -15.59 -12.56
C SER A 463 -4.66 -16.20 -11.16
N ALA A 464 -3.42 -16.57 -10.84
CA ALA A 464 -3.07 -17.03 -9.51
C ALA A 464 -3.21 -15.93 -8.44
N VAL A 465 -2.97 -14.68 -8.81
CA VAL A 465 -2.94 -13.53 -7.88
C VAL A 465 -4.10 -12.57 -8.06
N HIS A 466 -4.53 -12.31 -9.28
CA HIS A 466 -5.58 -11.36 -9.60
C HIS A 466 -6.86 -12.08 -10.03
N ALA A 467 -8.00 -11.66 -9.50
CA ALA A 467 -9.25 -12.39 -9.71
C ALA A 467 -10.01 -11.94 -10.95
N ARG A 468 -9.56 -10.90 -11.67
CA ARG A 468 -10.23 -10.35 -12.87
C ARG A 468 -9.30 -10.26 -14.09
N PRO A 469 -8.58 -11.35 -14.45
CA PRO A 469 -7.77 -11.33 -15.66
C PRO A 469 -8.66 -11.41 -16.89
N CYS A 470 -8.39 -10.53 -17.86
CA CYS A 470 -9.03 -10.49 -19.16
C CYS A 470 -7.95 -10.65 -20.23
N ILE A 471 -8.30 -11.13 -21.41
CA ILE A 471 -7.39 -11.26 -22.55
C ILE A 471 -7.90 -10.48 -23.76
N LEU A 472 -6.98 -9.99 -24.57
CA LEU A 472 -7.21 -9.35 -25.85
C LEU A 472 -6.39 -10.09 -26.90
N VAL A 473 -7.04 -10.58 -27.94
CA VAL A 473 -6.41 -11.38 -28.98
C VAL A 473 -6.78 -10.90 -30.37
N ASP A 474 -5.90 -11.16 -31.33
CA ASP A 474 -6.12 -10.86 -32.73
C ASP A 474 -7.28 -11.68 -33.33
N GLY A 475 -7.83 -11.22 -34.43
CA GLY A 475 -8.94 -11.86 -35.12
C GLY A 475 -8.53 -12.97 -36.08
N ASP A 476 -7.38 -13.59 -35.86
CA ASP A 476 -6.82 -14.63 -36.72
C ASP A 476 -6.83 -16.04 -36.07
N ASN A 477 -6.19 -17.01 -36.75
CA ASN A 477 -6.11 -18.37 -36.22
C ASN A 477 -5.21 -18.51 -35.01
N GLU A 478 -4.18 -17.67 -34.86
CA GLU A 478 -3.26 -17.70 -33.72
C GLU A 478 -3.98 -17.16 -32.49
N GLY A 479 -4.66 -16.02 -32.58
CA GLY A 479 -5.48 -15.48 -31.51
C GLY A 479 -6.59 -16.44 -31.05
N ARG A 480 -7.21 -17.18 -32.01
CA ARG A 480 -8.15 -18.26 -31.65
C ARG A 480 -7.45 -19.40 -30.89
N GLY A 481 -6.24 -19.78 -31.28
CA GLY A 481 -5.43 -20.77 -30.59
C GLY A 481 -5.10 -20.39 -29.17
N TYR A 482 -4.75 -19.11 -28.92
CA TYR A 482 -4.50 -18.59 -27.58
C TYR A 482 -5.73 -18.59 -26.70
N PHE A 483 -6.90 -18.19 -27.24
CA PHE A 483 -8.16 -18.34 -26.55
C PHE A 483 -8.44 -19.78 -26.15
N ASP A 484 -8.29 -20.73 -27.10
CA ASP A 484 -8.54 -22.15 -26.85
C ASP A 484 -7.59 -22.73 -25.77
N ALA A 485 -6.39 -22.19 -25.61
CA ALA A 485 -5.43 -22.57 -24.57
C ALA A 485 -5.86 -22.10 -23.17
N VAL A 486 -6.56 -20.97 -23.05
CA VAL A 486 -6.92 -20.40 -21.73
C VAL A 486 -8.37 -20.60 -21.32
N LYS A 487 -9.29 -20.91 -22.26
CA LYS A 487 -10.74 -21.04 -21.97
C LYS A 487 -11.07 -22.15 -20.97
N THR A 488 -10.20 -23.16 -20.84
CA THR A 488 -10.36 -24.30 -19.92
C THR A 488 -9.60 -24.11 -18.61
N SER A 489 -8.94 -22.98 -18.40
CA SER A 489 -8.24 -22.66 -17.16
C SER A 489 -9.23 -22.55 -15.99
N ASN A 490 -8.73 -22.75 -14.78
CA ASN A 490 -9.51 -22.60 -13.55
C ASN A 490 -8.78 -21.65 -12.58
N PRO A 491 -9.28 -20.41 -12.41
CA PRO A 491 -10.45 -19.79 -13.07
C PRO A 491 -10.20 -19.47 -14.54
N PRO A 492 -11.24 -19.40 -15.38
CA PRO A 492 -11.13 -18.94 -16.77
C PRO A 492 -10.95 -17.42 -16.83
N PRO A 493 -10.57 -16.85 -18.00
CA PRO A 493 -10.59 -15.40 -18.18
C PRO A 493 -12.00 -14.84 -17.95
N ARG A 494 -12.07 -13.71 -17.22
CA ARG A 494 -13.38 -13.06 -16.98
C ARG A 494 -14.00 -12.52 -18.27
N ALA A 495 -13.18 -11.89 -19.10
CA ALA A 495 -13.57 -11.45 -20.43
C ALA A 495 -12.47 -11.77 -21.44
N VAL A 496 -12.92 -12.08 -22.65
CA VAL A 496 -12.06 -12.28 -23.82
C VAL A 496 -12.54 -11.34 -24.91
N VAL A 497 -11.64 -10.56 -25.45
CA VAL A 497 -11.94 -9.61 -26.54
C VAL A 497 -11.18 -10.02 -27.78
N PHE A 498 -11.89 -10.21 -28.88
CA PHE A 498 -11.33 -10.44 -30.21
C PHE A 498 -11.41 -9.18 -31.06
N TRP A 499 -10.34 -8.89 -31.78
CA TRP A 499 -10.44 -8.02 -32.93
C TRP A 499 -11.28 -8.68 -34.06
N PRO A 500 -11.74 -7.92 -35.07
CA PRO A 500 -12.45 -8.50 -36.23
C PRO A 500 -11.60 -9.56 -36.94
N GLN A 501 -12.24 -10.43 -37.70
CA GLN A 501 -11.54 -11.47 -38.44
C GLN A 501 -10.45 -10.89 -39.35
N GLY A 502 -9.22 -11.39 -39.18
CA GLY A 502 -8.03 -10.93 -39.91
C GLY A 502 -7.44 -9.60 -39.42
N TRP A 503 -7.95 -9.02 -38.31
CA TRP A 503 -7.44 -7.78 -37.75
C TRP A 503 -6.48 -8.04 -36.60
N ALA A 504 -5.40 -7.26 -36.59
CA ALA A 504 -4.52 -7.02 -35.45
C ALA A 504 -4.70 -5.56 -34.98
N MET A 505 -3.99 -5.15 -33.94
CA MET A 505 -4.09 -3.82 -33.36
C MET A 505 -3.77 -2.71 -34.38
N GLU A 506 -2.87 -2.94 -35.34
CA GLU A 506 -2.52 -1.99 -36.42
C GLU A 506 -3.71 -1.66 -37.31
N HIS A 507 -4.61 -2.61 -37.54
CA HIS A 507 -5.87 -2.39 -38.26
C HIS A 507 -6.81 -1.47 -37.47
N VAL A 508 -6.85 -1.63 -36.15
CA VAL A 508 -7.63 -0.77 -35.25
C VAL A 508 -7.12 0.67 -35.29
N VAL A 509 -5.80 0.85 -35.29
CA VAL A 509 -5.15 2.16 -35.42
C VAL A 509 -5.51 2.81 -36.76
N SER A 510 -5.47 2.05 -37.84
CA SER A 510 -5.89 2.54 -39.18
C SER A 510 -7.39 2.86 -39.23
N TRP A 511 -8.23 2.09 -38.54
CA TRP A 511 -9.66 2.42 -38.40
C TRP A 511 -9.87 3.72 -37.63
N ILE A 512 -9.07 3.99 -36.58
CA ILE A 512 -9.10 5.28 -35.88
C ILE A 512 -8.73 6.41 -36.85
N ALA A 513 -7.65 6.25 -37.64
CA ALA A 513 -7.22 7.21 -38.64
C ALA A 513 -8.32 7.49 -39.69
N GLY A 514 -9.12 6.50 -40.05
CA GLY A 514 -10.26 6.59 -40.97
C GLY A 514 -11.38 7.53 -40.51
N ALA A 515 -11.35 8.07 -39.29
CA ALA A 515 -12.27 9.13 -38.85
C ALA A 515 -12.09 10.44 -39.64
N ASP A 516 -10.85 10.70 -40.07
CA ASP A 516 -10.47 11.81 -40.96
C ASP A 516 -9.30 11.34 -41.86
N GLU A 517 -9.64 10.38 -42.75
CA GLU A 517 -8.64 9.59 -43.48
C GLU A 517 -7.64 10.46 -44.25
N SER A 518 -8.12 11.43 -45.05
CA SER A 518 -7.25 12.25 -45.90
C SER A 518 -6.26 13.09 -45.13
N ALA A 519 -6.69 13.71 -44.02
CA ALA A 519 -5.86 14.49 -43.17
C ALA A 519 -4.82 13.61 -42.42
N MET A 520 -5.25 12.44 -41.96
CA MET A 520 -4.38 11.54 -41.19
C MET A 520 -3.35 10.84 -42.06
N LEU A 521 -3.70 10.39 -43.27
CA LEU A 521 -2.73 9.79 -44.20
C LEU A 521 -1.61 10.80 -44.58
N ALA A 522 -1.98 12.08 -44.78
CA ALA A 522 -0.99 13.15 -45.06
C ALA A 522 -0.08 13.43 -43.84
N ALA A 523 -0.67 13.57 -42.64
CA ALA A 523 0.06 13.88 -41.43
C ALA A 523 0.99 12.72 -41.00
N LEU A 524 0.47 11.49 -40.97
CA LEU A 524 1.25 10.29 -40.66
C LEU A 524 2.32 10.02 -41.72
N GLY A 525 1.99 10.22 -43.01
CA GLY A 525 2.97 10.10 -44.10
C GLY A 525 4.15 11.03 -43.94
N THR A 526 3.90 12.27 -43.53
CA THR A 526 4.96 13.24 -43.23
C THR A 526 5.81 12.84 -42.05
N ALA A 527 5.17 12.40 -40.96
CA ALA A 527 5.87 12.05 -39.72
C ALA A 527 6.67 10.74 -39.82
N LEU A 528 6.11 9.75 -40.52
CA LEU A 528 6.75 8.45 -40.71
C LEU A 528 7.68 8.38 -41.94
N GLY A 529 7.76 9.47 -42.70
CA GLY A 529 8.66 9.59 -43.86
C GLY A 529 8.21 8.72 -45.06
N THR A 530 6.95 8.27 -45.09
CA THR A 530 6.39 7.38 -46.13
C THR A 530 5.01 7.86 -46.54
N PRO A 531 4.75 8.27 -47.76
CA PRO A 531 3.41 8.68 -48.20
C PRO A 531 2.48 7.48 -48.28
N PHE A 532 1.25 7.60 -47.76
CA PHE A 532 0.25 6.56 -47.77
C PHE A 532 -0.86 6.92 -48.77
N ALA A 533 -1.18 6.00 -49.69
CA ALA A 533 -2.20 6.20 -50.71
C ALA A 533 -3.62 5.97 -50.14
N ASN A 534 -3.77 5.13 -49.12
CA ASN A 534 -5.03 4.76 -48.48
C ASN A 534 -4.77 4.13 -47.11
N ALA A 535 -5.83 3.82 -46.36
CA ALA A 535 -5.74 3.21 -45.04
C ALA A 535 -5.06 1.83 -45.05
N GLN A 536 -5.21 1.04 -46.12
CA GLN A 536 -4.53 -0.25 -46.25
C GLN A 536 -3.01 -0.10 -46.30
N ALA A 537 -2.49 0.86 -47.09
CA ALA A 537 -1.08 1.15 -47.16
C ALA A 537 -0.50 1.61 -45.81
N LEU A 538 -1.28 2.35 -45.02
CA LEU A 538 -0.92 2.69 -43.64
C LEU A 538 -0.85 1.43 -42.77
N THR A 539 -1.87 0.58 -42.82
CA THR A 539 -1.91 -0.69 -42.07
C THR A 539 -0.70 -1.57 -42.40
N ASP A 540 -0.43 -1.79 -43.69
CA ASP A 540 0.71 -2.61 -44.14
C ASP A 540 2.05 -2.05 -43.62
N HIS A 541 2.19 -0.73 -43.62
CA HIS A 541 3.38 -0.09 -43.06
C HIS A 541 3.51 -0.32 -41.54
N LEU A 542 2.43 -0.11 -40.78
CA LEU A 542 2.42 -0.33 -39.32
C LEU A 542 2.73 -1.78 -38.97
N LEU A 543 2.20 -2.74 -39.70
CA LEU A 543 2.51 -4.16 -39.54
C LEU A 543 4.00 -4.48 -39.71
N THR A 544 4.74 -3.72 -40.53
CA THR A 544 6.21 -3.86 -40.65
C THR A 544 6.98 -3.25 -39.49
N GLN A 545 6.34 -2.36 -38.69
CA GLN A 545 6.94 -1.62 -37.59
C GLN A 545 6.51 -2.09 -36.19
N LYS A 546 5.97 -3.30 -36.07
CA LYS A 546 5.38 -3.88 -34.83
C LYS A 546 6.25 -3.73 -33.58
N SER A 547 7.58 -3.78 -33.71
CA SER A 547 8.52 -3.70 -32.58
C SER A 547 9.12 -2.32 -32.33
N TYR A 548 8.71 -1.28 -33.08
CA TYR A 548 9.35 0.05 -33.01
C TYR A 548 8.45 1.05 -32.25
N ALA A 549 8.60 1.11 -30.93
CA ALA A 549 7.82 1.98 -30.04
C ALA A 549 7.78 3.47 -30.46
N PRO A 550 8.86 4.13 -30.96
CA PRO A 550 8.77 5.52 -31.43
C PRO A 550 7.75 5.75 -32.55
N THR A 551 7.51 4.76 -33.40
CA THR A 551 6.44 4.81 -34.42
C THR A 551 5.07 4.84 -33.77
N HIS A 552 4.83 4.01 -32.74
CA HIS A 552 3.57 3.94 -32.02
C HIS A 552 3.25 5.27 -31.32
N GLU A 553 4.21 5.82 -30.58
CA GLU A 553 4.04 7.11 -29.90
C GLU A 553 3.78 8.26 -30.85
N SER A 554 4.55 8.37 -31.93
CA SER A 554 4.40 9.43 -32.92
C SER A 554 3.04 9.37 -33.61
N ALA A 555 2.62 8.19 -34.02
CA ALA A 555 1.33 7.96 -34.66
C ALA A 555 0.16 8.25 -33.70
N ALA A 556 0.24 7.79 -32.46
CA ALA A 556 -0.80 8.04 -31.45
C ALA A 556 -0.96 9.54 -31.14
N ILE A 557 0.14 10.29 -31.00
CA ILE A 557 0.08 11.75 -30.77
C ILE A 557 -0.60 12.47 -31.95
N ILE A 558 -0.25 12.12 -33.20
CA ILE A 558 -0.86 12.71 -34.40
C ILE A 558 -2.35 12.41 -34.46
N LEU A 559 -2.73 11.16 -34.25
CA LEU A 559 -4.14 10.74 -34.26
C LEU A 559 -4.96 11.47 -33.20
N MET A 560 -4.44 11.57 -31.98
CA MET A 560 -5.15 12.24 -30.89
C MET A 560 -5.19 13.76 -31.02
N GLY A 561 -4.29 14.35 -31.80
CA GLY A 561 -4.34 15.77 -32.21
C GLY A 561 -5.54 16.10 -33.11
N ASN A 562 -6.06 15.13 -33.85
CA ASN A 562 -7.27 15.29 -34.69
C ASN A 562 -8.54 14.97 -33.87
N ALA A 563 -9.51 15.89 -33.86
CA ALA A 563 -10.72 15.78 -33.04
C ALA A 563 -11.58 14.55 -33.38
N ALA A 564 -11.72 14.21 -34.68
CA ALA A 564 -12.52 13.07 -35.10
C ALA A 564 -11.87 11.73 -34.72
N CYS A 565 -10.55 11.61 -34.89
CA CYS A 565 -9.77 10.45 -34.49
C CYS A 565 -9.74 10.28 -32.97
N ARG A 566 -9.59 11.37 -32.24
CA ARG A 566 -9.62 11.38 -30.78
C ARG A 566 -10.97 10.91 -30.23
N ALA A 567 -12.08 11.41 -30.78
CA ALA A 567 -13.42 11.00 -30.39
C ALA A 567 -13.63 9.49 -30.65
N ARG A 568 -13.19 8.99 -31.82
CA ARG A 568 -13.29 7.56 -32.17
C ARG A 568 -12.44 6.68 -31.25
N ALA A 569 -11.22 7.10 -30.93
CA ALA A 569 -10.34 6.41 -29.99
C ALA A 569 -10.93 6.40 -28.56
N ALA A 570 -11.46 7.53 -28.10
CA ALA A 570 -12.13 7.63 -26.80
C ALA A 570 -13.32 6.68 -26.71
N GLN A 571 -14.18 6.63 -27.74
CA GLN A 571 -15.31 5.70 -27.79
C GLN A 571 -14.87 4.24 -27.73
N LEU A 572 -13.80 3.86 -28.47
CA LEU A 572 -13.24 2.52 -28.45
C LEU A 572 -12.73 2.13 -27.05
N LEU A 573 -11.87 2.96 -26.48
CA LEU A 573 -11.25 2.65 -25.19
C LEU A 573 -12.27 2.63 -24.04
N ASN A 574 -13.29 3.48 -24.10
CA ASN A 574 -14.39 3.44 -23.12
C ASN A 574 -15.27 2.20 -23.29
N ALA A 575 -15.59 1.83 -24.53
CA ALA A 575 -16.34 0.61 -24.80
C ALA A 575 -15.55 -0.63 -24.34
N LEU A 576 -14.23 -0.66 -24.56
CA LEU A 576 -13.35 -1.70 -24.05
C LEU A 576 -13.34 -1.73 -22.52
N CYS A 577 -13.19 -0.57 -21.87
CA CYS A 577 -13.26 -0.46 -20.42
C CYS A 577 -14.59 -1.00 -19.86
N ALA A 578 -15.72 -0.66 -20.47
CA ALA A 578 -17.05 -1.15 -20.05
C ALA A 578 -17.14 -2.68 -20.12
N VAL A 579 -16.66 -3.28 -21.20
CA VAL A 579 -16.64 -4.74 -21.40
C VAL A 579 -15.75 -5.44 -20.37
N LEU A 580 -14.58 -4.88 -20.07
CA LEU A 580 -13.64 -5.48 -19.11
C LEU A 580 -14.10 -5.32 -17.66
N ARG A 581 -14.73 -4.18 -17.33
CA ARG A 581 -15.19 -3.87 -15.98
C ARG A 581 -16.41 -4.67 -15.57
N ASP A 582 -17.45 -4.71 -16.42
CA ASP A 582 -18.69 -5.44 -16.17
C ASP A 582 -19.17 -6.18 -17.42
N PRO A 583 -18.58 -7.35 -17.72
CA PRO A 583 -18.91 -8.10 -18.93
C PRO A 583 -20.37 -8.60 -18.99
N LEU A 584 -21.06 -8.68 -17.85
CA LEU A 584 -22.46 -9.12 -17.78
C LEU A 584 -23.41 -8.04 -18.30
N SER A 585 -23.22 -6.80 -17.83
CA SER A 585 -24.10 -5.67 -18.12
C SER A 585 -23.61 -4.81 -19.29
N ALA A 586 -22.41 -5.09 -19.83
CA ALA A 586 -21.83 -4.29 -20.90
C ALA A 586 -22.74 -4.31 -22.16
N ASN A 587 -23.21 -3.12 -22.50
CA ASN A 587 -23.98 -2.88 -23.74
C ASN A 587 -23.28 -1.74 -24.48
N THR A 588 -22.56 -2.06 -25.53
CA THR A 588 -21.81 -1.11 -26.33
C THR A 588 -21.95 -1.44 -27.81
N PRO A 589 -22.13 -0.44 -28.69
CA PRO A 589 -22.26 -0.70 -30.12
C PRO A 589 -20.98 -1.24 -30.75
N LEU A 590 -19.83 -1.01 -30.13
CA LEU A 590 -18.53 -1.42 -30.68
C LEU A 590 -18.11 -2.84 -30.33
N PHE A 591 -18.77 -3.50 -29.36
CA PHE A 591 -18.42 -4.86 -28.97
C PHE A 591 -19.68 -5.73 -28.89
N THR A 592 -19.70 -6.79 -29.69
CA THR A 592 -20.80 -7.77 -29.70
C THR A 592 -20.38 -9.01 -28.93
N ARG A 593 -21.24 -9.48 -28.04
CA ARG A 593 -21.01 -10.71 -27.26
C ARG A 593 -21.18 -11.94 -28.14
N ILE A 594 -20.22 -12.86 -28.12
CA ILE A 594 -20.26 -14.15 -28.81
C ILE A 594 -20.82 -15.18 -27.82
N ALA A 595 -22.12 -15.44 -27.93
CA ALA A 595 -22.82 -16.35 -27.01
C ALA A 595 -22.30 -17.79 -27.07
N ALA A 596 -21.94 -18.27 -28.27
CA ALA A 596 -21.44 -19.64 -28.47
C ALA A 596 -20.11 -19.95 -27.72
N ASP A 597 -19.28 -18.93 -27.51
CA ASP A 597 -18.00 -19.06 -26.83
C ASP A 597 -18.06 -18.59 -25.35
N SER A 598 -19.18 -18.00 -24.92
CA SER A 598 -19.36 -17.47 -23.56
C SER A 598 -19.92 -18.54 -22.61
N THR A 599 -19.50 -18.48 -21.34
CA THR A 599 -20.03 -19.29 -20.25
C THR A 599 -20.58 -18.41 -19.12
N ALA A 600 -20.97 -18.99 -17.98
CA ALA A 600 -21.39 -18.21 -16.82
C ALA A 600 -20.23 -17.36 -16.24
N ASP A 601 -19.01 -17.88 -16.28
CA ASP A 601 -17.83 -17.27 -15.67
C ASP A 601 -16.91 -16.56 -16.67
N MET A 602 -17.11 -16.78 -17.99
CA MET A 602 -16.29 -16.22 -19.05
C MET A 602 -17.17 -15.60 -20.15
N HIS A 603 -16.90 -14.33 -20.48
CA HIS A 603 -17.66 -13.60 -21.49
C HIS A 603 -16.78 -13.24 -22.68
N VAL A 604 -17.20 -13.64 -23.87
CA VAL A 604 -16.43 -13.44 -25.10
C VAL A 604 -17.09 -12.36 -25.96
N PHE A 605 -16.29 -11.40 -26.39
CA PHE A 605 -16.72 -10.26 -27.20
C PHE A 605 -15.89 -10.17 -28.48
N ARG A 606 -16.49 -9.60 -29.51
CA ARG A 606 -15.80 -9.22 -30.74
C ARG A 606 -16.02 -7.74 -31.03
N PHE A 607 -14.94 -7.05 -31.36
CA PHE A 607 -15.03 -5.69 -31.86
C PHE A 607 -15.75 -5.66 -33.20
N VAL A 608 -16.66 -4.72 -33.36
CA VAL A 608 -17.43 -4.49 -34.60
C VAL A 608 -17.23 -3.03 -34.97
N PRO A 609 -16.31 -2.75 -35.93
CA PRO A 609 -16.07 -1.37 -36.36
C PRO A 609 -17.33 -0.82 -37.00
N ALA A 610 -17.81 0.34 -36.53
CA ALA A 610 -18.96 1.07 -37.08
C ALA A 610 -18.51 1.97 -38.25
#